data_02658809f7f7ad1fbfd2e8e4335b6600
#
_entry.id   02658809f7f7ad1fbfd2e8e4335b6600
#
_cell.length_a   1.000
_cell.length_b   1.000
_cell.length_c   1.000
_cell.angle_alpha   90.00
_cell.angle_beta   90.00
_cell.angle_gamma   90.00
#
_symmetry.space_group_name_H-M   'P 1'
#
loop_
_entity.id
_entity.type
_entity.pdbx_description
1 polymer ?
#
loop_
_entity_poly.entity_id
_entity_poly.type
_entity_poly.pdbx_seq_one_letter_code
_entity_poly.pdbx_strand_id
1 'polypeptide(L)'
;MFQHARALAALNRTNEAIDIYTDMTTRFPELPEPWNNLAALYASRGELEKAQDALQMALRADPGYAAARANLGDLQLLQALQTYKKAASDGVPGMQDKAREVETMLKDKQGK
;
A
#
# COMPACT_ATOMS: atom_id res chain seq x y z
N MET A 1 4.17 26.73 10.44
CA MET A 1 3.88 27.20 9.08
C MET A 1 4.67 26.50 7.99
N PHE A 2 5.98 26.41 8.09
CA PHE A 2 6.79 25.70 7.09
C PHE A 2 6.44 24.24 6.96
N GLN A 3 6.18 23.56 8.08
CA GLN A 3 5.84 22.15 8.08
C GLN A 3 4.50 21.90 7.39
N HIS A 4 3.54 22.79 7.57
CA HIS A 4 2.24 22.70 6.92
C HIS A 4 2.37 22.86 5.40
N ALA A 5 3.17 23.83 4.97
CA ALA A 5 3.41 24.06 3.55
C ALA A 5 4.10 22.87 2.89
N ARG A 6 5.06 22.24 3.59
CA ARG A 6 5.73 21.04 3.10
C ARG A 6 4.77 19.87 2.96
N ALA A 7 3.88 19.71 3.94
CA ALA A 7 2.88 18.64 3.91
C ALA A 7 1.95 18.81 2.71
N LEU A 8 1.49 20.05 2.45
CA LEU A 8 0.63 20.33 1.31
C LEU A 8 1.36 20.09 -0.02
N ALA A 9 2.62 20.50 -0.11
CA ALA A 9 3.41 20.27 -1.31
C ALA A 9 3.62 18.78 -1.57
N ALA A 10 3.88 18.01 -0.51
CA ALA A 10 4.05 16.57 -0.63
C ALA A 10 2.76 15.89 -1.08
N LEU A 11 1.61 16.30 -0.54
CA LEU A 11 0.31 15.77 -0.94
C LEU A 11 0.01 16.06 -2.42
N ASN A 12 0.30 17.30 -2.86
CA ASN A 12 0.10 17.68 -4.26
C ASN A 12 0.97 16.84 -5.19
N ARG A 13 2.22 16.59 -4.82
CA ARG A 13 3.12 15.76 -5.61
C ARG A 13 2.64 14.32 -5.69
N THR A 14 2.11 13.79 -4.60
CA THR A 14 1.56 12.45 -4.58
C THR A 14 0.36 12.36 -5.52
N ASN A 15 -0.54 13.34 -5.47
CA ASN A 15 -1.69 13.39 -6.37
C ASN A 15 -1.27 13.48 -7.83
N GLU A 16 -0.27 14.33 -8.13
CA GLU A 16 0.26 14.44 -9.47
C GLU A 16 0.86 13.13 -9.96
N ALA A 17 1.61 12.44 -9.08
CA ALA A 17 2.20 11.16 -9.42
C ALA A 17 1.12 10.11 -9.69
N ILE A 18 0.07 10.08 -8.88
CA ILE A 18 -1.06 9.18 -9.09
C ILE A 18 -1.70 9.44 -10.47
N ASP A 19 -1.89 10.70 -10.82
CA ASP A 19 -2.48 11.06 -12.12
C ASP A 19 -1.60 10.58 -13.27
N ILE A 20 -0.29 10.75 -13.15
CA ILE A 20 0.65 10.32 -14.19
C ILE A 20 0.61 8.80 -14.35
N TYR A 21 0.68 8.05 -13.24
CA TYR A 21 0.65 6.59 -13.32
C TYR A 21 -0.71 6.05 -13.75
N THR A 22 -1.79 6.73 -13.37
CA THR A 22 -3.14 6.36 -13.84
C THR A 22 -3.22 6.51 -15.36
N ASP A 23 -2.67 7.60 -15.90
CA ASP A 23 -2.62 7.79 -17.34
C ASP A 23 -1.78 6.70 -18.00
N MET A 24 -0.63 6.35 -17.42
CA MET A 24 0.22 5.30 -17.95
C MET A 24 -0.47 3.93 -17.95
N THR A 25 -1.20 3.61 -16.88
CA THR A 25 -1.92 2.34 -16.80
C THR A 25 -3.08 2.26 -17.79
N THR A 26 -3.66 3.41 -18.15
CA THR A 26 -4.69 3.49 -19.16
C THR A 26 -4.14 3.28 -20.56
N ARG A 27 -2.99 3.89 -20.83
CA ARG A 27 -2.33 3.80 -22.16
C ARG A 27 -1.60 2.49 -22.38
N PHE A 28 -0.96 1.98 -21.33
CA PHE A 28 -0.09 0.80 -21.40
C PHE A 28 -0.44 -0.20 -20.31
N PRO A 29 -1.68 -0.75 -20.34
CA PRO A 29 -2.11 -1.66 -19.26
C PRO A 29 -1.31 -2.96 -19.21
N GLU A 30 -0.58 -3.29 -20.26
CA GLU A 30 0.26 -4.48 -20.35
C GLU A 30 1.60 -4.35 -19.61
N LEU A 31 1.96 -3.12 -19.18
CA LEU A 31 3.19 -2.90 -18.43
C LEU A 31 2.93 -3.03 -16.94
N PRO A 32 3.63 -3.91 -16.22
CA PRO A 32 3.38 -4.08 -14.79
C PRO A 32 3.92 -2.95 -13.92
N GLU A 33 4.97 -2.28 -14.34
CA GLU A 33 5.67 -1.28 -13.52
C GLU A 33 4.79 -0.10 -13.13
N PRO A 34 4.04 0.55 -14.04
CA PRO A 34 3.16 1.65 -13.63
C PRO A 34 2.09 1.22 -12.63
N TRP A 35 1.53 0.02 -12.79
CA TRP A 35 0.56 -0.51 -11.83
C TRP A 35 1.17 -0.67 -10.45
N ASN A 36 2.40 -1.21 -10.38
CA ASN A 36 3.09 -1.39 -9.11
C ASN A 36 3.40 -0.06 -8.44
N ASN A 37 3.85 0.93 -9.21
CA ASN A 37 4.14 2.26 -8.69
C ASN A 37 2.87 2.96 -8.20
N LEU A 38 1.78 2.81 -8.93
CA LEU A 38 0.47 3.34 -8.51
C LEU A 38 0.04 2.73 -7.19
N ALA A 39 0.23 1.42 -7.03
CA ALA A 39 -0.10 0.73 -5.80
C ALA A 39 0.67 1.28 -4.61
N ALA A 40 1.96 1.55 -4.77
CA ALA A 40 2.79 2.10 -3.70
C ALA A 40 2.26 3.47 -3.24
N LEU A 41 1.81 4.29 -4.17
CA LEU A 41 1.24 5.60 -3.84
C LEU A 41 -0.09 5.46 -3.11
N TYR A 42 -0.98 4.58 -3.57
CA TYR A 42 -2.24 4.33 -2.87
C TYR A 42 -1.99 3.82 -1.45
N ALA A 43 -1.04 2.89 -1.29
CA ALA A 43 -0.71 2.36 0.04
C ALA A 43 -0.19 3.45 0.97
N SER A 44 0.62 4.38 0.45
CA SER A 44 1.15 5.49 1.25
C SER A 44 0.04 6.43 1.75
N ARG A 45 -1.09 6.44 1.07
CA ARG A 45 -2.26 7.23 1.46
C ARG A 45 -3.26 6.43 2.30
N GLY A 46 -2.95 5.18 2.62
CA GLY A 46 -3.84 4.32 3.37
C GLY A 46 -4.99 3.74 2.55
N GLU A 47 -4.99 3.92 1.24
CA GLU A 47 -6.00 3.38 0.35
C GLU A 47 -5.63 1.95 -0.06
N LEU A 48 -5.77 1.03 0.90
CA LEU A 48 -5.22 -0.31 0.76
C LEU A 48 -5.96 -1.16 -0.28
N GLU A 49 -7.27 -0.97 -0.43
CA GLU A 49 -8.03 -1.72 -1.44
C GLU A 49 -7.63 -1.32 -2.84
N LYS A 50 -7.45 -0.03 -3.08
CA LYS A 50 -6.98 0.46 -4.38
C LYS A 50 -5.57 -0.03 -4.67
N ALA A 51 -4.71 -0.06 -3.65
CA ALA A 51 -3.37 -0.58 -3.79
C ALA A 51 -3.40 -2.06 -4.16
N GLN A 52 -4.26 -2.84 -3.53
CA GLN A 52 -4.41 -4.25 -3.83
C GLN A 52 -4.85 -4.47 -5.28
N ASP A 53 -5.84 -3.71 -5.72
CA ASP A 53 -6.34 -3.83 -7.09
C ASP A 53 -5.24 -3.53 -8.10
N ALA A 54 -4.44 -2.49 -7.85
CA ALA A 54 -3.34 -2.13 -8.74
C ALA A 54 -2.26 -3.22 -8.77
N LEU A 55 -1.94 -3.82 -7.62
CA LEU A 55 -0.96 -4.91 -7.58
C LEU A 55 -1.46 -6.15 -8.31
N GLN A 56 -2.75 -6.45 -8.20
CA GLN A 56 -3.35 -7.55 -8.95
C GLN A 56 -3.25 -7.31 -10.45
N MET A 57 -3.46 -6.06 -10.89
CA MET A 57 -3.29 -5.70 -12.30
C MET A 57 -1.85 -5.85 -12.76
N ALA A 58 -0.89 -5.46 -11.91
CA ALA A 58 0.52 -5.65 -12.22
C ALA A 58 0.85 -7.13 -12.44
N LEU A 59 0.31 -8.00 -11.57
CA LEU A 59 0.56 -9.44 -11.66
C LEU A 59 -0.20 -10.10 -12.81
N ARG A 60 -1.31 -9.53 -13.26
CA ARG A 60 -1.95 -9.97 -14.49
C ARG A 60 -1.13 -9.62 -15.70
N ALA A 61 -0.54 -8.41 -15.70
CA ALA A 61 0.32 -7.97 -16.79
C ALA A 61 1.59 -8.83 -16.87
N ASP A 62 2.16 -9.16 -15.73
CA ASP A 62 3.35 -10.02 -15.64
C ASP A 62 3.30 -10.86 -14.37
N PRO A 63 2.86 -12.12 -14.46
CA PRO A 63 2.80 -12.99 -13.28
C PRO A 63 4.15 -13.22 -12.59
N GLY A 64 5.25 -12.99 -13.30
CA GLY A 64 6.59 -13.12 -12.74
C GLY A 64 7.16 -11.85 -12.14
N TYR A 65 6.37 -10.78 -12.06
CA TYR A 65 6.87 -9.50 -11.56
C TYR A 65 7.04 -9.55 -10.04
N ALA A 66 8.25 -9.85 -9.61
CA ALA A 66 8.54 -10.13 -8.20
C ALA A 66 8.30 -8.93 -7.29
N ALA A 67 8.57 -7.72 -7.78
CA ALA A 67 8.37 -6.50 -6.97
C ALA A 67 6.91 -6.34 -6.55
N ALA A 68 5.96 -6.59 -7.47
CA ALA A 68 4.54 -6.48 -7.16
C ALA A 68 4.12 -7.56 -6.17
N ARG A 69 4.67 -8.77 -6.30
CA ARG A 69 4.35 -9.86 -5.38
C ARG A 69 4.83 -9.55 -3.97
N ALA A 70 6.04 -9.01 -3.84
CA ALA A 70 6.57 -8.59 -2.54
C ALA A 70 5.73 -7.48 -1.93
N ASN A 71 5.36 -6.49 -2.74
CA ASN A 71 4.51 -5.40 -2.28
C ASN A 71 3.12 -5.88 -1.87
N LEU A 72 2.60 -6.88 -2.57
CA LEU A 72 1.31 -7.48 -2.18
C LEU A 72 1.41 -8.14 -0.81
N GLY A 73 2.51 -8.84 -0.53
CA GLY A 73 2.72 -9.44 0.79
C GLY A 73 2.74 -8.38 1.89
N ASP A 74 3.46 -7.28 1.66
CA ASP A 74 3.52 -6.18 2.63
C ASP A 74 2.15 -5.55 2.83
N LEU A 75 1.39 -5.39 1.76
CA LEU A 75 0.03 -4.85 1.81
C LEU A 75 -0.88 -5.78 2.62
N GLN A 76 -0.79 -7.08 2.39
CA GLN A 76 -1.60 -8.05 3.12
C GLN A 76 -1.29 -8.02 4.62
N LEU A 77 -0.04 -7.77 4.98
CA LEU A 77 0.34 -7.61 6.38
C LEU A 77 -0.32 -6.38 7.00
N LEU A 78 -0.37 -5.25 6.27
CA LEU A 78 -1.08 -4.06 6.72
C LEU A 78 -2.57 -4.33 6.87
N GLN A 79 -3.16 -5.05 5.92
CA GLN A 79 -4.57 -5.41 5.99
C GLN A 79 -4.85 -6.32 7.18
N ALA A 80 -3.95 -7.26 7.46
CA ALA A 80 -4.08 -8.13 8.64
C ALA A 80 -4.05 -7.30 9.93
N LEU A 81 -3.17 -6.31 10.00
CA LEU A 81 -3.11 -5.43 11.16
C LEU A 81 -4.45 -4.71 11.39
N GLN A 82 -5.03 -4.15 10.33
CA GLN A 82 -6.31 -3.47 10.44
C GLN A 82 -7.41 -4.43 10.91
N THR A 83 -7.41 -5.64 10.39
CA THR A 83 -8.41 -6.64 10.74
C THR A 83 -8.26 -7.08 12.20
N TYR A 84 -7.04 -7.30 12.67
CA TYR A 84 -6.80 -7.68 14.07
C TYR A 84 -7.19 -6.55 15.03
N LYS A 85 -6.91 -5.30 14.67
CA LYS A 85 -7.32 -4.15 15.49
C LYS A 85 -8.83 -4.06 15.58
N LYS A 86 -9.52 -4.31 14.48
CA LYS A 86 -11.00 -4.31 14.48
C LYS A 86 -11.53 -5.43 15.34
N ALA A 87 -10.97 -6.63 15.22
CA ALA A 87 -11.37 -7.76 16.05
C ALA A 87 -11.15 -7.48 17.53
N ALA A 88 -10.02 -6.85 17.88
CA ALA A 88 -9.75 -6.45 19.26
C ALA A 88 -10.79 -5.45 19.76
N SER A 89 -11.14 -4.48 18.94
CA SER A 89 -12.18 -3.51 19.23
C SER A 89 -13.55 -4.17 19.45
N ASP A 90 -13.81 -5.26 18.72
CA ASP A 90 -15.04 -6.05 18.86
C ASP A 90 -15.01 -7.02 20.05
N GLY A 91 -13.94 -7.03 20.82
CA GLY A 91 -13.84 -7.82 22.05
C GLY A 91 -13.31 -9.23 21.89
N VAL A 92 -12.71 -9.57 20.74
CA VAL A 92 -12.15 -10.91 20.55
C VAL A 92 -10.83 -11.04 21.35
N PRO A 93 -10.73 -12.03 22.28
CA PRO A 93 -9.53 -12.16 23.10
C PRO A 93 -8.29 -12.46 22.27
N GLY A 94 -7.14 -11.91 22.67
CA GLY A 94 -5.86 -12.19 22.04
C GLY A 94 -5.56 -11.38 20.78
N MET A 95 -6.52 -10.63 20.29
CA MET A 95 -6.34 -9.89 19.02
C MET A 95 -5.45 -8.67 19.19
N GLN A 96 -5.41 -8.05 20.37
CA GLN A 96 -4.47 -6.96 20.63
C GLN A 96 -3.02 -7.45 20.56
N ASP A 97 -2.76 -8.65 21.08
CA ASP A 97 -1.42 -9.23 21.03
C ASP A 97 -1.01 -9.54 19.59
N LYS A 98 -1.94 -10.08 18.81
CA LYS A 98 -1.67 -10.33 17.38
C LYS A 98 -1.40 -9.05 16.63
N ALA A 99 -2.17 -8.01 16.90
CA ALA A 99 -1.95 -6.71 16.27
C ALA A 99 -0.55 -6.17 16.60
N ARG A 100 -0.10 -6.31 17.84
CA ARG A 100 1.25 -5.89 18.24
C ARG A 100 2.33 -6.67 17.52
N GLU A 101 2.13 -7.99 17.35
CA GLU A 101 3.09 -8.81 16.62
C GLU A 101 3.24 -8.33 15.18
N VAL A 102 2.13 -8.01 14.51
CA VAL A 102 2.16 -7.50 13.15
C VAL A 102 2.82 -6.13 13.10
N GLU A 103 2.51 -5.25 14.05
CA GLU A 103 3.15 -3.93 14.12
C GLU A 103 4.67 -4.07 14.27
N THR A 104 5.13 -5.01 15.09
CA THR A 104 6.55 -5.26 15.26
C THR A 104 7.19 -5.71 13.95
N MET A 105 6.55 -6.62 13.23
CA MET A 105 7.04 -7.07 11.93
C MET A 105 7.15 -5.92 10.93
N LEU A 106 6.16 -5.03 10.91
CA LEU A 106 6.18 -3.87 10.03
C LEU A 106 7.29 -2.88 10.39
N LYS A 107 7.52 -2.66 11.68
CA LYS A 107 8.61 -1.78 12.15
C LYS A 107 9.97 -2.34 11.81
N ASP A 108 10.17 -3.63 12.01
CA ASP A 108 11.44 -4.29 11.68
C ASP A 108 11.77 -4.13 10.21
N LYS A 109 10.77 -4.22 9.35
CA LYS A 109 10.91 -4.04 7.93
C LYS A 109 11.30 -2.62 7.58
N GLN A 110 10.70 -1.64 8.23
CA GLN A 110 10.95 -0.23 7.97
C GLN A 110 12.23 0.26 8.62
N GLY A 111 12.68 -0.39 9.67
CA GLY A 111 13.85 0.01 10.44
C GLY A 111 15.18 -0.27 9.75
N LYS A 112 15.14 -0.86 8.58
CA LYS A 112 16.33 -1.13 7.76
C LYS A 112 16.32 -0.26 6.53
#